data_7faa0ec884b0da0761534800d4557145
#
_entry.id   7faa0ec884b0da0761534800d4557145
#
_cell.length_a   1.000
_cell.length_b   1.000
_cell.length_c   1.000
_cell.angle_alpha   90.00
_cell.angle_beta   90.00
_cell.angle_gamma   90.00
#
_symmetry.space_group_name_H-M   'P 1'
#
loop_
_entity.id
_entity.type
_entity.pdbx_description
1 polymer ?
#
loop_
_entity_poly.entity_id
_entity_poly.type
_entity_poly.pdbx_seq_one_letter_code
_entity_poly.pdbx_strand_id
1 'polypeptide(L)'
;AEAHDGGTVAVFSHGAALRIVLGVLQGLSLAEVGTRPHGDNTAVSLLTWENGAFRVVYRDDNSHLVERGLSTFAKQTWWQEERMKEQGEEYRPLPETRRGRFGVPAGDEATGIWYGDALIGAFSFRREAEGLRLTRYILAPEWRGRRLGVPPMGQVLRYCRHQALPWLRLTCADPALRLFFARLGFVATEGDEMVKDARCVLPPLPAAYMR
;
A
#
# COMPACT_ATOMS: atom_id res chain seq x y z
N ALA A 1 6.88 -30.07 -6.71
CA ALA A 1 6.37 -31.01 -7.71
C ALA A 1 6.77 -32.45 -7.35
N GLU A 2 8.06 -32.77 -7.23
CA GLU A 2 8.55 -34.12 -6.99
C GLU A 2 7.94 -34.83 -5.76
N ALA A 3 7.71 -34.10 -4.67
CA ALA A 3 7.07 -34.61 -3.45
C ALA A 3 5.60 -35.01 -3.62
N HIS A 4 4.98 -34.65 -4.76
CA HIS A 4 3.56 -34.88 -5.07
C HIS A 4 3.38 -35.49 -6.45
N ASP A 5 4.32 -36.33 -6.85
CA ASP A 5 4.26 -37.02 -8.14
C ASP A 5 2.97 -37.85 -8.28
N GLY A 6 2.32 -37.77 -9.43
CA GLY A 6 1.01 -38.35 -9.68
C GLY A 6 -0.18 -37.67 -8.98
N GLY A 7 0.07 -36.62 -8.21
CA GLY A 7 -0.96 -35.84 -7.48
C GLY A 7 -1.34 -34.54 -8.16
N THR A 8 -2.38 -33.88 -7.61
CA THR A 8 -2.78 -32.52 -7.98
C THR A 8 -2.51 -31.59 -6.82
N VAL A 9 -1.83 -30.46 -7.09
CA VAL A 9 -1.52 -29.43 -6.09
C VAL A 9 -2.19 -28.13 -6.50
N ALA A 10 -2.97 -27.54 -5.59
CA ALA A 10 -3.55 -26.21 -5.78
C ALA A 10 -2.65 -25.14 -5.13
N VAL A 11 -2.26 -24.13 -5.89
CA VAL A 11 -1.48 -22.98 -5.41
C VAL A 11 -2.32 -21.71 -5.51
N PHE A 12 -2.50 -21.04 -4.39
CA PHE A 12 -3.18 -19.77 -4.32
C PHE A 12 -2.15 -18.65 -4.12
N SER A 13 -2.20 -17.63 -4.97
CA SER A 13 -1.25 -16.53 -4.90
C SER A 13 -1.87 -15.23 -5.45
N HIS A 14 -1.05 -14.21 -5.62
CA HIS A 14 -1.47 -12.87 -6.05
C HIS A 14 -1.14 -12.65 -7.53
N GLY A 15 -1.94 -11.82 -8.20
CA GLY A 15 -1.83 -11.58 -9.64
C GLY A 15 -0.42 -11.20 -10.11
N ALA A 16 0.31 -10.35 -9.37
CA ALA A 16 1.69 -9.98 -9.71
C ALA A 16 2.65 -11.18 -9.61
N ALA A 17 2.56 -11.97 -8.54
CA ALA A 17 3.40 -13.14 -8.35
C ALA A 17 3.12 -14.22 -9.41
N LEU A 18 1.84 -14.51 -9.66
CA LEU A 18 1.44 -15.46 -10.70
C LEU A 18 1.89 -15.00 -12.09
N ARG A 19 1.75 -13.72 -12.41
CA ARG A 19 2.22 -13.15 -13.68
C ARG A 19 3.72 -13.40 -13.88
N ILE A 20 4.52 -13.17 -12.86
CA ILE A 20 5.98 -13.37 -12.91
C ILE A 20 6.30 -14.86 -13.07
N VAL A 21 5.78 -15.70 -12.19
CA VAL A 21 6.07 -17.15 -12.21
C VAL A 21 5.65 -17.77 -13.53
N LEU A 22 4.41 -17.55 -13.98
CA LEU A 22 3.91 -18.10 -15.25
C LEU A 22 4.68 -17.56 -16.47
N GLY A 23 5.10 -16.29 -16.43
CA GLY A 23 5.92 -15.70 -17.47
C GLY A 23 7.30 -16.36 -17.56
N VAL A 24 7.97 -16.52 -16.42
CA VAL A 24 9.28 -17.20 -16.36
C VAL A 24 9.18 -18.65 -16.83
N LEU A 25 8.16 -19.38 -16.38
CA LEU A 25 7.93 -20.76 -16.82
C LEU A 25 7.64 -20.90 -18.34
N GLN A 26 7.19 -19.83 -18.98
CA GLN A 26 7.01 -19.73 -20.44
C GLN A 26 8.27 -19.20 -21.15
N GLY A 27 9.36 -18.97 -20.45
CA GLY A 27 10.61 -18.48 -21.02
C GLY A 27 10.61 -16.98 -21.36
N LEU A 28 9.67 -16.20 -20.82
CA LEU A 28 9.61 -14.76 -21.06
C LEU A 28 10.67 -14.02 -20.23
N SER A 29 11.25 -12.98 -20.82
CA SER A 29 12.08 -12.02 -20.08
C SER A 29 11.26 -11.19 -19.10
N LEU A 30 11.88 -10.59 -18.10
CA LEU A 30 11.19 -9.72 -17.13
C LEU A 30 10.53 -8.51 -17.82
N ALA A 31 11.12 -8.01 -18.90
CA ALA A 31 10.54 -6.92 -19.68
C ALA A 31 9.22 -7.36 -20.36
N GLU A 32 9.20 -8.54 -20.97
CA GLU A 32 8.00 -9.11 -21.58
C GLU A 32 6.93 -9.46 -20.54
N VAL A 33 7.33 -10.01 -19.38
CA VAL A 33 6.42 -10.22 -18.27
C VAL A 33 5.81 -8.90 -17.78
N GLY A 34 6.58 -7.81 -17.78
CA GLY A 34 6.14 -6.47 -17.43
C GLY A 34 4.98 -5.95 -18.28
N THR A 35 4.92 -6.33 -19.54
CA THR A 35 3.86 -5.91 -20.48
C THR A 35 2.61 -6.79 -20.45
N ARG A 36 2.63 -7.92 -19.72
CA ARG A 36 1.49 -8.82 -19.64
C ARG A 36 0.48 -8.35 -18.59
N PRO A 37 -0.82 -8.50 -18.83
CA PRO A 37 -1.84 -8.21 -17.84
C PRO A 37 -1.73 -9.16 -16.65
N HIS A 38 -2.31 -8.75 -15.53
CA HIS A 38 -2.61 -9.68 -14.44
C HIS A 38 -3.83 -10.52 -14.84
N GLY A 39 -3.87 -11.77 -14.40
CA GLY A 39 -5.08 -12.56 -14.45
C GLY A 39 -6.22 -11.90 -13.65
N ASP A 40 -7.45 -12.21 -14.02
CA ASP A 40 -8.62 -11.76 -13.26
C ASP A 40 -8.61 -12.35 -11.83
N ASN A 41 -9.35 -11.74 -10.91
CA ASN A 41 -9.52 -12.31 -9.58
C ASN A 41 -10.14 -13.71 -9.69
N THR A 42 -9.56 -14.67 -9.00
CA THR A 42 -9.94 -16.10 -9.07
C THR A 42 -9.74 -16.79 -10.41
N ALA A 43 -9.05 -16.15 -11.37
CA ALA A 43 -8.65 -16.82 -12.60
C ALA A 43 -7.77 -18.03 -12.30
N VAL A 44 -7.93 -19.08 -13.08
CA VAL A 44 -7.23 -20.36 -12.90
C VAL A 44 -6.20 -20.56 -14.00
N SER A 45 -5.02 -21.04 -13.62
CA SER A 45 -4.00 -21.49 -14.57
C SER A 45 -3.65 -22.94 -14.28
N LEU A 46 -3.53 -23.75 -15.32
CA LEU A 46 -3.16 -25.15 -15.20
C LEU A 46 -1.73 -25.38 -15.72
N LEU A 47 -0.95 -26.04 -14.91
CA LEU A 47 0.40 -26.49 -15.25
C LEU A 47 0.48 -28.01 -15.07
N THR A 48 1.25 -28.66 -15.94
CA THR A 48 1.70 -30.03 -15.75
C THR A 48 3.17 -30.05 -15.38
N TRP A 49 3.57 -31.07 -14.62
CA TRP A 49 4.97 -31.34 -14.29
C TRP A 49 5.37 -32.65 -14.93
N GLU A 50 6.28 -32.60 -15.88
CA GLU A 50 6.75 -33.75 -16.62
C GLU A 50 8.27 -33.64 -16.89
N ASN A 51 9.00 -34.71 -16.67
CA ASN A 51 10.44 -34.77 -16.95
C ASN A 51 11.28 -33.66 -16.30
N GLY A 52 10.93 -33.27 -15.07
CA GLY A 52 11.67 -32.22 -14.34
C GLY A 52 11.34 -30.79 -14.77
N ALA A 53 10.31 -30.56 -15.58
CA ALA A 53 9.92 -29.24 -16.07
C ALA A 53 8.41 -28.97 -15.95
N PHE A 54 8.06 -27.71 -15.71
CA PHE A 54 6.67 -27.26 -15.77
C PHE A 54 6.29 -26.89 -17.20
N ARG A 55 5.10 -27.31 -17.60
CA ARG A 55 4.45 -26.88 -18.84
C ARG A 55 3.14 -26.17 -18.49
N VAL A 56 2.96 -24.94 -18.97
CA VAL A 56 1.70 -24.20 -18.83
C VAL A 56 0.72 -24.74 -19.87
N VAL A 57 -0.38 -25.34 -19.43
CA VAL A 57 -1.43 -25.89 -20.29
C VAL A 57 -2.37 -24.76 -20.72
N TYR A 58 -2.88 -24.00 -19.75
CA TYR A 58 -3.60 -22.75 -19.99
C TYR A 58 -3.30 -21.75 -18.88
N ARG A 59 -3.59 -20.49 -19.16
CA ARG A 59 -3.28 -19.39 -18.27
C ARG A 59 -4.48 -18.46 -18.14
N ASP A 60 -4.68 -18.00 -16.91
CA ASP A 60 -5.62 -16.93 -16.55
C ASP A 60 -7.06 -17.18 -17.06
N ASP A 61 -7.52 -18.44 -17.05
CA ASP A 61 -8.90 -18.77 -17.37
C ASP A 61 -9.86 -18.13 -16.35
N ASN A 62 -10.70 -17.24 -16.85
CA ASN A 62 -11.72 -16.50 -16.09
C ASN A 62 -13.15 -16.77 -16.63
N SER A 63 -13.35 -17.83 -17.39
CA SER A 63 -14.63 -18.17 -18.02
C SER A 63 -15.80 -18.14 -17.03
N HIS A 64 -15.61 -18.70 -15.82
CA HIS A 64 -16.59 -18.71 -14.75
C HIS A 64 -17.00 -17.30 -14.24
N LEU A 65 -16.16 -16.29 -14.46
CA LEU A 65 -16.48 -14.89 -14.13
C LEU A 65 -17.17 -14.20 -15.32
N VAL A 66 -16.69 -14.46 -16.54
CA VAL A 66 -17.26 -13.88 -17.77
C VAL A 66 -18.70 -14.30 -17.95
N GLU A 67 -19.00 -15.58 -17.82
CA GLU A 67 -20.35 -16.15 -17.91
C GLU A 67 -21.36 -15.52 -16.94
N ARG A 68 -20.86 -15.06 -15.78
CA ARG A 68 -21.69 -14.40 -14.76
C ARG A 68 -21.65 -12.88 -14.80
N GLY A 69 -20.96 -12.28 -15.74
CA GLY A 69 -20.76 -10.82 -15.82
C GLY A 69 -19.93 -10.24 -14.66
N LEU A 70 -19.12 -11.07 -13.99
CA LEU A 70 -18.34 -10.68 -12.81
C LEU A 70 -16.88 -10.36 -13.14
N SER A 71 -16.42 -10.61 -14.38
CA SER A 71 -15.06 -10.32 -14.80
C SER A 71 -14.74 -8.84 -14.63
N THR A 72 -13.60 -8.54 -14.02
CA THR A 72 -13.06 -7.18 -13.88
C THR A 72 -11.94 -6.92 -14.89
N PHE A 73 -11.59 -7.89 -15.71
CA PHE A 73 -10.44 -7.84 -16.61
C PHE A 73 -10.46 -6.62 -17.54
N ALA A 74 -11.59 -6.31 -18.14
CA ALA A 74 -11.76 -5.14 -18.99
C ALA A 74 -11.61 -3.79 -18.23
N LYS A 75 -11.78 -3.81 -16.91
CA LYS A 75 -11.63 -2.63 -16.03
C LYS A 75 -10.21 -2.50 -15.46
N GLN A 76 -9.37 -3.52 -15.64
CA GLN A 76 -7.97 -3.54 -15.18
C GLN A 76 -7.07 -2.90 -16.24
N THR A 77 -7.33 -1.65 -16.61
CA THR A 77 -6.53 -0.92 -17.61
C THR A 77 -5.34 -0.19 -16.99
N TRP A 78 -5.24 -0.15 -15.68
CA TRP A 78 -4.21 0.58 -14.92
C TRP A 78 -2.77 0.19 -15.28
N TRP A 79 -2.54 -0.99 -15.83
CA TRP A 79 -1.23 -1.46 -16.29
C TRP A 79 -0.96 -1.14 -17.77
N GLN A 80 -1.99 -0.78 -18.56
CA GLN A 80 -1.88 -0.40 -19.97
C GLN A 80 -1.77 1.11 -20.16
N GLU A 81 -2.33 1.87 -19.22
CA GLU A 81 -2.44 3.30 -19.35
C GLU A 81 -1.17 3.98 -18.84
N GLU A 82 -0.88 5.14 -19.41
CA GLU A 82 0.06 6.13 -18.90
C GLU A 82 -0.18 6.52 -17.43
N ARG A 83 -1.26 6.04 -16.82
CA ARG A 83 -1.54 6.15 -15.37
C ARG A 83 -0.47 5.54 -14.47
N MET A 84 0.35 4.65 -14.96
CA MET A 84 1.61 4.32 -14.28
C MET A 84 2.59 5.50 -14.29
N LYS A 85 2.35 6.49 -15.15
CA LYS A 85 3.01 7.80 -15.16
C LYS A 85 2.17 8.90 -14.48
N GLU A 86 0.95 8.63 -14.04
CA GLU A 86 0.28 9.51 -13.08
C GLU A 86 1.17 9.50 -11.84
N GLN A 87 1.90 10.58 -11.72
CA GLN A 87 2.80 10.86 -10.62
C GLN A 87 1.98 10.65 -9.36
N GLY A 88 2.29 9.58 -8.63
CA GLY A 88 1.74 9.37 -7.31
C GLY A 88 2.12 10.54 -6.40
N GLU A 89 1.61 10.54 -5.21
CA GLU A 89 2.03 11.50 -4.21
C GLU A 89 3.54 11.39 -3.98
N GLU A 90 4.24 12.51 -4.06
CA GLU A 90 5.63 12.62 -3.70
C GLU A 90 5.78 13.35 -2.36
N TYR A 91 6.79 12.94 -1.61
CA TYR A 91 7.07 13.46 -0.27
C TYR A 91 8.47 14.08 -0.29
N ARG A 92 8.52 15.41 -0.20
CA ARG A 92 9.77 16.17 -0.24
C ARG A 92 9.84 17.09 0.98
N PRO A 93 11.03 17.50 1.47
CA PRO A 93 11.13 18.51 2.51
C PRO A 93 10.29 19.74 2.17
N LEU A 94 9.49 20.22 3.11
CA LEU A 94 8.67 21.39 2.91
C LEU A 94 9.55 22.66 2.91
N PRO A 95 9.57 23.46 1.82
CA PRO A 95 10.34 24.71 1.80
C PRO A 95 9.90 25.66 2.91
N GLU A 96 10.84 26.34 3.54
CA GLU A 96 10.57 27.28 4.63
C GLU A 96 9.55 28.35 4.24
N THR A 97 9.65 28.87 3.01
CA THR A 97 8.73 29.85 2.44
C THR A 97 7.29 29.36 2.28
N ARG A 98 7.05 28.06 2.35
CA ARG A 98 5.74 27.43 2.17
C ARG A 98 5.11 26.97 3.49
N ARG A 99 5.85 27.01 4.60
CA ARG A 99 5.36 26.55 5.92
C ARG A 99 4.11 27.32 6.39
N GLY A 100 4.10 28.62 6.23
CA GLY A 100 2.98 29.48 6.61
C GLY A 100 1.66 29.11 5.95
N ARG A 101 1.69 28.67 4.67
CA ARG A 101 0.51 28.22 3.94
C ARG A 101 -0.24 27.09 4.64
N PHE A 102 0.47 26.20 5.30
CA PHE A 102 -0.09 25.02 5.96
C PHE A 102 -0.11 25.12 7.49
N GLY A 103 0.32 26.27 8.05
CA GLY A 103 0.39 26.48 9.49
C GLY A 103 1.34 25.51 10.17
N VAL A 104 2.46 25.21 9.55
CA VAL A 104 3.50 24.33 10.10
C VAL A 104 4.31 25.11 11.15
N PRO A 105 4.43 24.61 12.39
CA PRO A 105 5.18 25.27 13.44
C PRO A 105 6.65 25.46 13.07
N ALA A 106 7.23 26.58 13.52
CA ALA A 106 8.65 26.83 13.38
C ALA A 106 9.44 25.79 14.21
N GLY A 107 10.57 25.33 13.64
CA GLY A 107 11.44 24.36 14.29
C GLY A 107 11.02 22.88 14.18
N ASP A 108 9.81 22.60 13.71
CA ASP A 108 9.40 21.21 13.46
C ASP A 108 10.00 20.66 12.16
N GLU A 109 10.26 19.38 12.12
CA GLU A 109 10.54 18.71 10.84
C GLU A 109 9.27 18.67 10.00
N ALA A 110 9.36 19.04 8.72
CA ALA A 110 8.19 19.16 7.87
C ALA A 110 8.42 18.59 6.47
N THR A 111 7.40 17.87 6.01
CA THR A 111 7.36 17.28 4.67
C THR A 111 6.17 17.81 3.91
N GLY A 112 6.41 18.29 2.69
CA GLY A 112 5.37 18.63 1.73
C GLY A 112 4.85 17.38 1.03
N ILE A 113 3.55 17.38 0.77
CA ILE A 113 2.85 16.37 -0.04
C ILE A 113 2.63 16.99 -1.41
N TRP A 114 3.22 16.39 -2.43
CA TRP A 114 3.18 16.89 -3.80
C TRP A 114 2.40 15.93 -4.68
N TYR A 115 1.68 16.47 -5.63
CA TYR A 115 1.02 15.73 -6.69
C TYR A 115 1.40 16.36 -8.02
N GLY A 116 2.33 15.76 -8.74
CA GLY A 116 3.05 16.44 -9.78
C GLY A 116 3.82 17.65 -9.23
N ASP A 117 3.62 18.82 -9.83
CA ASP A 117 4.23 20.08 -9.39
C ASP A 117 3.39 20.82 -8.34
N ALA A 118 2.21 20.31 -8.02
CA ALA A 118 1.32 20.93 -7.06
C ALA A 118 1.65 20.50 -5.63
N LEU A 119 1.95 21.47 -4.76
CA LEU A 119 2.05 21.26 -3.33
C LEU A 119 0.64 21.21 -2.73
N ILE A 120 0.15 20.00 -2.46
CA ILE A 120 -1.24 19.71 -2.08
C ILE A 120 -1.48 19.62 -0.58
N GLY A 121 -0.42 19.51 0.22
CA GLY A 121 -0.52 19.37 1.65
C GLY A 121 0.83 19.35 2.33
N ALA A 122 0.79 19.16 3.65
CA ALA A 122 1.99 19.00 4.46
C ALA A 122 1.69 18.19 5.72
N PHE A 123 2.72 17.55 6.25
CA PHE A 123 2.74 17.08 7.63
C PHE A 123 4.03 17.51 8.30
N SER A 124 3.94 17.73 9.61
CA SER A 124 5.11 18.06 10.42
C SER A 124 5.08 17.34 11.76
N PHE A 125 6.24 17.14 12.31
CA PHE A 125 6.39 16.44 13.58
C PHE A 125 7.57 16.96 14.37
N ARG A 126 7.51 16.68 15.67
CA ARG A 126 8.56 16.95 16.64
C ARG A 126 8.93 15.68 17.36
N ARG A 127 10.22 15.47 17.59
CA ARG A 127 10.71 14.36 18.37
C ARG A 127 10.42 14.58 19.85
N GLU A 128 9.89 13.56 20.51
CA GLU A 128 9.74 13.46 21.96
C GLU A 128 10.65 12.36 22.51
N ALA A 129 10.78 12.25 23.84
CA ALA A 129 11.69 11.29 24.49
C ALA A 129 11.47 9.84 24.03
N GLU A 130 10.21 9.43 23.89
CA GLU A 130 9.84 8.05 23.54
C GLU A 130 9.04 7.93 22.25
N GLY A 131 9.04 8.95 21.39
CA GLY A 131 8.21 8.91 20.22
C GLY A 131 8.28 10.14 19.34
N LEU A 132 7.22 10.30 18.57
CA LEU A 132 7.04 11.39 17.62
C LEU A 132 5.71 12.06 17.91
N ARG A 133 5.69 13.39 17.98
CA ARG A 133 4.46 14.17 18.00
C ARG A 133 4.17 14.73 16.63
N LEU A 134 3.08 14.29 16.04
CA LEU A 134 2.55 14.87 14.80
C LEU A 134 1.92 16.20 15.12
N THR A 135 2.54 17.29 14.71
CA THR A 135 2.13 18.67 15.03
C THR A 135 1.25 19.29 13.95
N ARG A 136 1.38 18.79 12.73
CA ARG A 136 0.52 19.18 11.62
C ARG A 136 0.27 18.01 10.68
N TYR A 137 -0.95 17.91 10.17
CA TYR A 137 -1.34 16.94 9.15
C TYR A 137 -2.49 17.54 8.34
N ILE A 138 -2.22 18.02 7.15
CA ILE A 138 -3.17 18.82 6.39
C ILE A 138 -3.07 18.61 4.89
N LEU A 139 -4.21 18.55 4.23
CA LEU A 139 -4.36 18.72 2.78
C LEU A 139 -5.06 20.04 2.49
N ALA A 140 -4.69 20.70 1.42
CA ALA A 140 -5.40 21.84 0.90
C ALA A 140 -6.87 21.46 0.61
N PRO A 141 -7.84 22.36 0.85
CA PRO A 141 -9.26 22.03 0.81
C PRO A 141 -9.71 21.34 -0.48
N GLU A 142 -9.22 21.79 -1.62
CA GLU A 142 -9.54 21.28 -2.95
C GLU A 142 -9.04 19.85 -3.21
N TRP A 143 -8.15 19.34 -2.35
CA TRP A 143 -7.59 17.98 -2.44
C TRP A 143 -8.16 17.01 -1.42
N ARG A 144 -9.06 17.48 -0.55
CA ARG A 144 -9.72 16.64 0.45
C ARG A 144 -10.79 15.75 -0.18
N GLY A 145 -11.16 14.68 0.52
CA GLY A 145 -12.17 13.73 0.04
C GLY A 145 -11.70 12.75 -1.04
N ARG A 146 -10.48 12.90 -1.55
CA ARG A 146 -9.90 12.05 -2.61
C ARG A 146 -9.06 10.89 -2.09
N ARG A 147 -9.16 10.54 -0.82
CA ARG A 147 -8.36 9.53 -0.11
C ARG A 147 -6.86 9.81 -0.03
N LEU A 148 -6.40 10.96 -0.46
CA LEU A 148 -4.98 11.38 -0.42
C LEU A 148 -4.45 11.66 1.00
N GLY A 149 -5.30 11.59 2.02
CA GLY A 149 -4.89 11.73 3.43
C GLY A 149 -4.39 10.43 4.07
N VAL A 150 -4.48 9.28 3.42
CA VAL A 150 -4.05 7.99 4.00
C VAL A 150 -2.56 7.71 3.74
N PRO A 151 -2.05 7.80 2.51
CA PRO A 151 -0.67 7.46 2.20
C PRO A 151 0.39 8.28 2.98
N PRO A 152 0.21 9.59 3.25
CA PRO A 152 1.20 10.35 4.03
C PRO A 152 1.41 9.80 5.45
N MET A 153 0.38 9.19 6.06
CA MET A 153 0.54 8.54 7.36
C MET A 153 1.50 7.35 7.29
N GLY A 154 1.53 6.64 6.16
CA GLY A 154 2.52 5.60 5.90
C GLY A 154 3.95 6.13 5.96
N GLN A 155 4.20 7.35 5.46
CA GLN A 155 5.52 7.99 5.52
C GLN A 155 5.90 8.36 6.96
N VAL A 156 4.96 8.90 7.74
CA VAL A 156 5.19 9.21 9.17
C VAL A 156 5.52 7.94 9.95
N LEU A 157 4.75 6.86 9.75
CA LEU A 157 5.00 5.57 10.40
C LEU A 157 6.33 4.94 9.95
N ARG A 158 6.68 5.07 8.67
CA ARG A 158 7.98 4.64 8.16
C ARG A 158 9.11 5.38 8.86
N TYR A 159 9.00 6.69 9.02
CA TYR A 159 9.97 7.49 9.76
C TYR A 159 10.12 6.99 11.22
N CYS A 160 9.00 6.81 11.94
CA CYS A 160 9.02 6.27 13.30
C CYS A 160 9.79 4.95 13.38
N ARG A 161 9.51 4.02 12.48
CA ARG A 161 10.14 2.69 12.43
C ARG A 161 11.62 2.75 12.14
N HIS A 162 12.04 3.59 11.18
CA HIS A 162 13.45 3.80 10.87
C HIS A 162 14.24 4.41 12.04
N GLN A 163 13.58 5.22 12.86
CA GLN A 163 14.18 5.85 14.03
C GLN A 163 13.97 5.04 15.32
N ALA A 164 13.40 3.84 15.22
CA ALA A 164 13.04 2.98 16.36
C ALA A 164 12.18 3.70 17.41
N LEU A 165 11.30 4.62 16.98
CA LEU A 165 10.39 5.35 17.83
C LEU A 165 9.09 4.56 18.00
N PRO A 166 8.74 4.09 19.22
CA PRO A 166 7.59 3.21 19.42
C PRO A 166 6.25 3.91 19.31
N TRP A 167 6.19 5.22 19.57
CA TRP A 167 4.93 5.93 19.70
C TRP A 167 4.81 7.10 18.74
N LEU A 168 3.62 7.23 18.15
CA LEU A 168 3.18 8.40 17.39
C LEU A 168 1.99 9.03 18.10
N ARG A 169 2.10 10.31 18.47
CA ARG A 169 1.08 11.08 19.22
C ARG A 169 0.61 12.25 18.40
N LEU A 170 -0.63 12.63 18.59
CA LEU A 170 -1.22 13.86 18.03
C LEU A 170 -2.31 14.41 18.95
N THR A 171 -2.61 15.70 18.82
CA THR A 171 -3.77 16.34 19.47
C THR A 171 -4.80 16.67 18.40
N CYS A 172 -6.04 16.25 18.60
CA CYS A 172 -7.13 16.46 17.68
C CYS A 172 -8.46 16.67 18.40
N ALA A 173 -8.95 17.92 18.39
CA ALA A 173 -10.24 18.28 18.98
C ALA A 173 -11.43 18.02 18.04
N ASP A 174 -11.19 18.01 16.70
CA ASP A 174 -12.25 17.83 15.71
C ASP A 174 -12.74 16.36 15.68
N PRO A 175 -14.03 16.08 15.99
CA PRO A 175 -14.57 14.74 16.04
C PRO A 175 -14.46 13.97 14.72
N ALA A 176 -14.60 14.67 13.56
CA ALA A 176 -14.51 14.04 12.25
C ALA A 176 -13.08 13.59 11.94
N LEU A 177 -12.10 14.42 12.30
CA LEU A 177 -10.68 14.06 12.17
C LEU A 177 -10.27 13.00 13.19
N ARG A 178 -10.81 13.01 14.41
CA ARG A 178 -10.59 11.91 15.38
C ARG A 178 -11.04 10.57 14.80
N LEU A 179 -12.20 10.53 14.13
CA LEU A 179 -12.67 9.31 13.47
C LEU A 179 -11.74 8.87 12.34
N PHE A 180 -11.20 9.82 11.57
CA PHE A 180 -10.20 9.52 10.55
C PHE A 180 -8.94 8.88 11.16
N PHE A 181 -8.38 9.47 12.21
CA PHE A 181 -7.21 8.92 12.89
C PHE A 181 -7.48 7.58 13.58
N ALA A 182 -8.67 7.41 14.16
CA ALA A 182 -9.08 6.12 14.74
C ALA A 182 -9.07 5.00 13.69
N ARG A 183 -9.54 5.26 12.47
CA ARG A 183 -9.46 4.31 11.34
C ARG A 183 -8.02 4.00 10.92
N LEU A 184 -7.08 4.89 11.18
CA LEU A 184 -5.65 4.65 10.99
C LEU A 184 -4.98 3.97 12.20
N GLY A 185 -5.77 3.56 13.20
CA GLY A 185 -5.31 2.81 14.37
C GLY A 185 -4.78 3.67 15.52
N PHE A 186 -5.14 4.96 15.57
CA PHE A 186 -4.92 5.77 16.75
C PHE A 186 -5.98 5.50 17.80
N VAL A 187 -5.58 5.47 19.06
CA VAL A 187 -6.46 5.31 20.22
C VAL A 187 -6.50 6.63 20.97
N ALA A 188 -7.69 7.06 21.35
CA ALA A 188 -7.86 8.24 22.21
C ALA A 188 -7.33 7.96 23.61
N THR A 189 -6.66 8.94 24.19
CA THR A 189 -6.19 8.94 25.59
C THR A 189 -6.90 10.05 26.36
N GLU A 190 -6.19 10.86 27.10
CA GLU A 190 -6.79 11.96 27.86
C GLU A 190 -7.07 13.18 26.97
N GLY A 191 -8.21 13.80 27.16
CA GLY A 191 -8.62 15.00 26.43
C GLY A 191 -8.66 14.78 24.91
N ASP A 192 -7.96 15.62 24.19
CA ASP A 192 -7.89 15.59 22.74
C ASP A 192 -6.68 14.80 22.19
N GLU A 193 -5.93 14.17 23.07
CA GLU A 193 -4.76 13.40 22.66
C GLU A 193 -5.15 12.03 22.07
N MET A 194 -4.42 11.65 21.03
CA MET A 194 -4.53 10.33 20.41
C MET A 194 -3.13 9.75 20.20
N VAL A 195 -3.00 8.45 20.41
CA VAL A 195 -1.73 7.71 20.37
C VAL A 195 -1.85 6.50 19.47
N LYS A 196 -0.79 6.22 18.75
CA LYS A 196 -0.64 5.01 17.94
C LYS A 196 0.70 4.34 18.24
N ASP A 197 0.67 3.01 18.42
CA ASP A 197 1.89 2.20 18.38
C ASP A 197 2.42 2.18 16.94
N ALA A 198 3.61 2.70 16.75
CA ALA A 198 4.26 2.80 15.44
C ALA A 198 5.09 1.55 15.08
N ARG A 199 5.29 0.62 16.04
CA ARG A 199 6.01 -0.63 15.81
C ARG A 199 5.22 -1.51 14.83
N CYS A 200 5.94 -2.26 14.03
CA CYS A 200 5.32 -3.28 13.20
C CYS A 200 5.18 -4.56 14.05
N VAL A 201 4.08 -4.68 14.77
CA VAL A 201 3.74 -5.90 15.49
C VAL A 201 2.94 -6.76 14.53
N LEU A 202 3.56 -7.79 13.99
CA LEU A 202 2.82 -8.81 13.26
C LEU A 202 1.98 -9.59 14.28
N PRO A 203 0.69 -9.79 14.04
CA PRO A 203 -0.11 -10.67 14.90
C PRO A 203 0.54 -12.07 14.88
N PRO A 204 0.51 -12.80 15.99
CA PRO A 204 1.01 -14.17 16.00
C PRO A 204 0.24 -14.98 14.94
N LEU A 205 0.99 -15.72 14.14
CA LEU A 205 0.36 -16.63 13.16
C LEU A 205 -0.59 -17.58 13.89
N PRO A 206 -1.82 -17.75 13.41
CA PRO A 206 -2.72 -18.76 13.98
C PRO A 206 -2.04 -20.13 14.04
N ALA A 207 -2.23 -20.88 15.11
CA ALA A 207 -1.58 -22.19 15.32
C ALA A 207 -1.79 -23.16 14.14
N ALA A 208 -2.84 -23.00 13.35
CA ALA A 208 -3.11 -23.75 12.14
C ALA A 208 -2.02 -23.59 11.05
N TYR A 209 -1.26 -22.50 11.06
CA TYR A 209 -0.16 -22.24 10.11
C TYR A 209 1.22 -22.61 10.65
N MET A 210 1.28 -23.15 11.87
CA MET A 210 2.53 -23.53 12.55
C MET A 210 2.84 -25.03 12.45
N ARG A 211 2.12 -25.78 11.61
CA ARG A 211 2.32 -27.23 11.38
C ARG A 211 2.99 -27.51 10.06
#